data_9297ac602600cb2ffa64acc8f26a46c5
#
_entry.id   9297ac602600cb2ffa64acc8f26a46c5
#
_cell.length_a   1.000
_cell.length_b   1.000
_cell.length_c   1.000
_cell.angle_alpha   90.00
_cell.angle_beta   90.00
_cell.angle_gamma   90.00
#
_symmetry.space_group_name_H-M   'P 1'
#
loop_
_entity.id
_entity.type
_entity.pdbx_description
1 polymer ?
#
loop_
_entity_poly.entity_id
_entity_poly.type
_entity_poly.pdbx_seq_one_letter_code
_entity_poly.pdbx_strand_id
1 'polypeptide(L)'
;MAEKPSPSAATDLPNQASKTSRIREALWDVLPSVLVVAVMVTWSAIFGGRSTAERAITDFAMPLGLCWLTGLWAVTFCLRRRRWLIGSICLLCLLLLTIGSSNYTANALGQFVKYVPETDPASGVEQPLDAIVLLGGYAYPNRFNVPELGSDGQRLVLAAQLLHADKAKTVICTGSSASGQTHPSEIGKQMLISLGVDPQVIFQVPGYNTNAEMQSLKAFFSEPPADWLAVIKTTEGDGDGSVASSAGYRFGLVTSATHMPRAVRLSKTVDLDFVPLPCCLAGGGGPFNPRSLIPNAGAAKNVSAYFKEVLAKLVGR
;
A
#
# COMPACT_ATOMS: atom_id res chain seq x y z
N MET A 1 -1.02 55.84 76.31
CA MET A 1 -0.67 54.63 75.62
C MET A 1 -1.86 54.25 74.76
N ALA A 2 -1.82 54.50 73.46
CA ALA A 2 -2.89 54.25 72.55
C ALA A 2 -2.48 53.01 71.71
N GLU A 3 -3.24 51.96 71.81
CA GLU A 3 -3.04 50.68 71.16
C GLU A 3 -3.41 50.80 69.62
N LYS A 4 -2.48 50.42 68.75
CA LYS A 4 -2.59 50.55 67.33
C LYS A 4 -3.36 49.29 66.85
N PRO A 5 -4.45 49.41 66.07
CA PRO A 5 -5.17 48.21 65.59
C PRO A 5 -4.35 47.44 64.55
N SER A 6 -4.30 46.16 64.67
CA SER A 6 -3.65 45.21 63.76
C SER A 6 -4.31 45.18 62.39
N PRO A 7 -3.56 45.03 61.26
CA PRO A 7 -4.17 44.92 59.92
C PRO A 7 -4.91 43.60 59.76
N SER A 8 -6.20 43.72 59.43
CA SER A 8 -7.09 42.65 59.05
C SER A 8 -6.49 41.82 57.91
N ALA A 9 -6.34 40.55 58.10
CA ALA A 9 -6.01 39.56 57.05
C ALA A 9 -7.14 39.56 56.04
N ALA A 10 -6.93 40.26 54.92
CA ALA A 10 -7.75 40.11 53.70
C ALA A 10 -7.46 38.71 53.18
N THR A 11 -8.37 37.77 53.40
CA THR A 11 -8.41 36.45 52.79
C THR A 11 -8.59 36.64 51.28
N ASP A 12 -7.52 36.41 50.50
CA ASP A 12 -7.56 36.31 49.08
C ASP A 12 -8.46 35.13 48.66
N LEU A 13 -9.75 35.44 48.46
CA LEU A 13 -10.68 34.52 47.76
C LEU A 13 -10.24 34.51 46.29
N PRO A 14 -9.82 33.35 45.75
CA PRO A 14 -9.43 33.25 44.35
C PRO A 14 -10.62 33.68 43.49
N ASN A 15 -10.37 34.70 42.66
CA ASN A 15 -11.34 35.35 41.81
C ASN A 15 -12.10 34.35 40.90
N GLN A 16 -13.26 33.87 41.34
CA GLN A 16 -14.13 32.90 40.61
C GLN A 16 -14.50 33.42 39.21
N ALA A 17 -14.63 34.74 39.05
CA ALA A 17 -14.87 35.36 37.74
C ALA A 17 -13.73 35.13 36.73
N SER A 18 -12.49 35.07 37.21
CA SER A 18 -11.30 34.75 36.35
C SER A 18 -11.28 33.29 35.91
N LYS A 19 -11.73 32.34 36.73
CA LYS A 19 -11.80 30.94 36.39
C LYS A 19 -12.90 30.64 35.32
N THR A 20 -14.07 31.21 35.48
CA THR A 20 -15.20 31.02 34.53
C THR A 20 -14.90 31.65 33.18
N SER A 21 -14.19 32.77 33.10
CA SER A 21 -13.78 33.34 31.84
C SER A 21 -12.76 32.50 31.11
N ARG A 22 -11.77 31.93 31.81
CA ARG A 22 -10.77 31.01 31.22
C ARG A 22 -11.40 29.72 30.71
N ILE A 23 -12.33 29.14 31.43
CA ILE A 23 -13.06 27.93 31.00
C ILE A 23 -13.86 28.24 29.74
N ARG A 24 -14.58 29.37 29.70
CA ARG A 24 -15.33 29.77 28.53
C ARG A 24 -14.44 29.99 27.30
N GLU A 25 -13.29 30.63 27.45
CA GLU A 25 -12.32 30.79 26.37
C GLU A 25 -11.80 29.44 25.85
N ALA A 26 -11.44 28.50 26.74
CA ALA A 26 -10.99 27.19 26.38
C ALA A 26 -12.08 26.37 25.62
N LEU A 27 -13.34 26.47 26.05
CA LEU A 27 -14.46 25.85 25.34
C LEU A 27 -14.61 26.40 23.92
N TRP A 28 -14.50 27.73 23.75
CA TRP A 28 -14.54 28.35 22.42
C TRP A 28 -13.35 27.94 21.53
N ASP A 29 -12.19 27.63 22.10
CA ASP A 29 -11.02 27.16 21.33
C ASP A 29 -11.18 25.71 20.84
N VAL A 30 -11.93 24.86 21.56
CA VAL A 30 -12.17 23.45 21.20
C VAL A 30 -13.41 23.27 20.32
N LEU A 31 -14.40 24.15 20.45
CA LEU A 31 -15.70 24.04 19.77
C LEU A 31 -15.60 23.82 18.24
N PRO A 32 -14.72 24.51 17.48
CA PRO A 32 -14.60 24.26 16.03
C PRO A 32 -14.16 22.84 15.71
N SER A 33 -13.22 22.28 16.48
CA SER A 33 -12.76 20.90 16.27
C SER A 33 -13.86 19.89 16.57
N VAL A 34 -14.62 20.08 17.65
CA VAL A 34 -15.79 19.24 17.98
C VAL A 34 -16.85 19.33 16.90
N LEU A 35 -17.13 20.52 16.38
CA LEU A 35 -18.11 20.72 15.31
C LEU A 35 -17.70 20.00 14.03
N VAL A 36 -16.42 20.09 13.63
CA VAL A 36 -15.90 19.38 12.46
C VAL A 36 -16.04 17.87 12.63
N VAL A 37 -15.69 17.32 13.78
CA VAL A 37 -15.87 15.89 14.08
C VAL A 37 -17.34 15.50 13.99
N ALA A 38 -18.23 16.25 14.63
CA ALA A 38 -19.66 15.98 14.61
C ALA A 38 -20.24 16.00 13.17
N VAL A 39 -19.86 17.01 12.37
CA VAL A 39 -20.28 17.10 10.98
C VAL A 39 -19.75 15.92 10.17
N MET A 40 -18.46 15.57 10.28
CA MET A 40 -17.87 14.46 9.52
C MET A 40 -18.46 13.12 9.90
N VAL A 41 -18.71 12.87 11.19
CA VAL A 41 -19.34 11.62 11.67
C VAL A 41 -20.79 11.53 11.21
N THR A 42 -21.57 12.61 11.36
CA THR A 42 -22.97 12.64 10.91
C THR A 42 -23.06 12.44 9.40
N TRP A 43 -22.22 13.12 8.65
CA TRP A 43 -22.21 12.97 7.19
C TRP A 43 -21.78 11.56 6.77
N SER A 44 -20.79 10.99 7.45
CA SER A 44 -20.39 9.59 7.22
C SER A 44 -21.52 8.61 7.53
N ALA A 45 -22.36 8.90 8.55
CA ALA A 45 -23.55 8.11 8.85
C ALA A 45 -24.61 8.20 7.74
N ILE A 46 -24.84 9.39 7.19
CA ILE A 46 -25.84 9.62 6.12
C ILE A 46 -25.45 8.84 4.85
N PHE A 47 -24.18 8.91 4.43
CA PHE A 47 -23.72 8.30 3.17
C PHE A 47 -23.27 6.84 3.27
N GLY A 48 -22.89 6.37 4.45
CA GLY A 48 -22.32 5.04 4.63
C GLY A 48 -22.96 4.22 5.76
N GLY A 49 -24.02 4.75 6.39
CA GLY A 49 -24.70 4.09 7.49
C GLY A 49 -23.94 4.09 8.81
N ARG A 50 -24.51 3.45 9.82
CA ARG A 50 -24.00 3.41 11.19
C ARG A 50 -22.56 2.88 11.28
N SER A 51 -22.25 1.79 10.56
CA SER A 51 -20.92 1.19 10.59
C SER A 51 -19.81 2.14 10.10
N THR A 52 -20.12 2.99 9.13
CA THR A 52 -19.18 3.99 8.62
C THR A 52 -18.94 5.11 9.62
N ALA A 53 -19.99 5.53 10.34
CA ALA A 53 -19.87 6.50 11.42
C ALA A 53 -19.00 5.95 12.59
N GLU A 54 -19.23 4.72 13.02
CA GLU A 54 -18.44 4.04 14.06
C GLU A 54 -16.95 3.97 13.66
N ARG A 55 -16.67 3.63 12.40
CA ARG A 55 -15.30 3.64 11.87
C ARG A 55 -14.69 5.03 11.80
N ALA A 56 -15.48 6.07 11.49
CA ALA A 56 -14.99 7.45 11.49
C ALA A 56 -14.59 7.90 12.90
N ILE A 57 -15.40 7.55 13.92
CA ILE A 57 -15.06 7.80 15.33
C ILE A 57 -13.75 7.08 15.71
N THR A 58 -13.62 5.82 15.30
CA THR A 58 -12.39 5.04 15.53
C THR A 58 -11.18 5.71 14.85
N ASP A 59 -11.31 6.14 13.58
CA ASP A 59 -10.22 6.80 12.86
C ASP A 59 -9.77 8.10 13.57
N PHE A 60 -10.69 8.88 14.15
CA PHE A 60 -10.35 10.05 14.98
C PHE A 60 -9.65 9.70 16.29
N ALA A 61 -9.96 8.56 16.89
CA ALA A 61 -9.34 8.08 18.12
C ALA A 61 -7.95 7.46 17.89
N MET A 62 -7.59 7.13 16.65
CA MET A 62 -6.27 6.60 16.33
C MET A 62 -5.20 7.71 16.34
N PRO A 63 -3.90 7.37 16.52
CA PRO A 63 -2.82 8.38 16.67
C PRO A 63 -2.80 9.45 15.58
N LEU A 64 -2.98 9.09 14.30
CA LEU A 64 -3.01 10.06 13.21
C LEU A 64 -4.25 10.95 13.25
N GLY A 65 -5.40 10.40 13.63
CA GLY A 65 -6.64 11.18 13.85
C GLY A 65 -6.49 12.16 15.00
N LEU A 66 -5.89 11.76 16.12
CA LEU A 66 -5.59 12.63 17.25
C LEU A 66 -4.59 13.75 16.88
N CYS A 67 -3.54 13.42 16.13
CA CYS A 67 -2.62 14.44 15.58
C CYS A 67 -3.36 15.44 14.68
N TRP A 68 -4.29 14.95 13.88
CA TRP A 68 -5.09 15.80 13.00
C TRP A 68 -6.02 16.73 13.80
N LEU A 69 -6.69 16.22 14.84
CA LEU A 69 -7.55 17.00 15.71
C LEU A 69 -6.77 18.06 16.49
N THR A 70 -5.58 17.72 17.00
CA THR A 70 -4.69 18.70 17.68
C THR A 70 -4.18 19.75 16.71
N GLY A 71 -3.86 19.38 15.46
CA GLY A 71 -3.53 20.31 14.39
C GLY A 71 -4.68 21.28 14.08
N LEU A 72 -5.90 20.77 13.95
CA LEU A 72 -7.10 21.58 13.72
C LEU A 72 -7.36 22.55 14.87
N TRP A 73 -7.24 22.05 16.11
CA TRP A 73 -7.31 22.92 17.29
C TRP A 73 -6.23 24.00 17.29
N ALA A 74 -4.98 23.65 16.98
CA ALA A 74 -3.87 24.62 16.93
C ALA A 74 -4.11 25.71 15.87
N VAL A 75 -4.61 25.35 14.68
CA VAL A 75 -4.99 26.32 13.64
C VAL A 75 -6.08 27.26 14.14
N THR A 76 -7.18 26.74 14.68
CA THR A 76 -8.30 27.55 15.17
C THR A 76 -7.87 28.47 16.33
N PHE A 77 -7.07 27.95 17.26
CA PHE A 77 -6.50 28.72 18.36
C PHE A 77 -5.62 29.89 17.87
N CYS A 78 -4.70 29.64 16.93
CA CYS A 78 -3.82 30.67 16.37
C CYS A 78 -4.61 31.74 15.60
N LEU A 79 -5.61 31.33 14.80
CA LEU A 79 -6.48 32.27 14.06
C LEU A 79 -7.25 33.20 15.01
N ARG A 80 -7.83 32.66 16.07
CA ARG A 80 -8.57 33.46 17.07
C ARG A 80 -7.66 34.42 17.82
N ARG A 81 -6.42 34.02 18.10
CA ARG A 81 -5.42 34.87 18.76
C ARG A 81 -4.66 35.76 17.77
N ARG A 82 -5.08 35.85 16.50
CA ARG A 82 -4.45 36.64 15.41
C ARG A 82 -2.96 36.36 15.21
N ARG A 83 -2.52 35.11 15.52
CA ARG A 83 -1.13 34.67 15.30
C ARG A 83 -1.01 34.07 13.91
N TRP A 84 -1.16 34.89 12.88
CA TRP A 84 -1.29 34.46 11.49
C TRP A 84 -0.14 33.58 11.00
N LEU A 85 1.12 33.95 11.29
CA LEU A 85 2.30 33.18 10.85
C LEU A 85 2.30 31.76 11.43
N ILE A 86 2.09 31.61 12.74
CA ILE A 86 2.04 30.31 13.39
C ILE A 86 0.82 29.51 12.89
N GLY A 87 -0.32 30.18 12.74
CA GLY A 87 -1.53 29.60 12.20
C GLY A 87 -1.35 29.05 10.79
N SER A 88 -0.63 29.77 9.92
CA SER A 88 -0.31 29.31 8.56
C SER A 88 0.62 28.09 8.55
N ILE A 89 1.60 28.05 9.45
CA ILE A 89 2.48 26.87 9.60
C ILE A 89 1.66 25.66 10.09
N CYS A 90 0.82 25.83 11.10
CA CYS A 90 -0.06 24.76 11.60
C CYS A 90 -1.01 24.26 10.51
N LEU A 91 -1.58 25.18 9.72
CA LEU A 91 -2.45 24.82 8.60
C LEU A 91 -1.70 24.03 7.52
N LEU A 92 -0.49 24.46 7.17
CA LEU A 92 0.35 23.72 6.22
C LEU A 92 0.65 22.31 6.72
N CYS A 93 1.05 22.15 7.99
CA CYS A 93 1.28 20.83 8.59
C CYS A 93 0.01 19.97 8.56
N LEU A 94 -1.15 20.55 8.88
CA LEU A 94 -2.44 19.87 8.85
C LEU A 94 -2.80 19.40 7.42
N LEU A 95 -2.59 20.25 6.42
CA LEU A 95 -2.82 19.91 5.01
C LEU A 95 -1.87 18.82 4.55
N LEU A 96 -0.58 18.89 4.87
CA LEU A 96 0.40 17.85 4.53
C LEU A 96 0.03 16.52 5.19
N LEU A 97 -0.40 16.52 6.46
CA LEU A 97 -0.88 15.34 7.14
C LEU A 97 -2.12 14.76 6.44
N THR A 98 -3.08 15.59 6.07
CA THR A 98 -4.32 15.16 5.38
C THR A 98 -3.98 14.58 4.01
N ILE A 99 -3.18 15.27 3.21
CA ILE A 99 -2.77 14.80 1.87
C ILE A 99 -1.94 13.51 1.97
N GLY A 100 -1.01 13.45 2.94
CA GLY A 100 -0.11 12.30 3.09
C GLY A 100 -0.76 11.05 3.69
N SER A 101 -1.95 11.15 4.30
CA SER A 101 -2.53 10.03 5.06
C SER A 101 -4.05 9.86 4.95
N SER A 102 -4.70 10.49 3.95
CA SER A 102 -6.13 10.30 3.69
C SER A 102 -6.40 9.26 2.61
N ASN A 103 -7.47 8.49 2.78
CA ASN A 103 -7.93 7.55 1.75
C ASN A 103 -8.34 8.27 0.46
N TYR A 104 -8.82 9.51 0.55
CA TYR A 104 -9.15 10.31 -0.63
C TYR A 104 -7.92 10.50 -1.52
N THR A 105 -6.80 10.96 -0.95
CA THR A 105 -5.55 11.14 -1.67
C THR A 105 -4.98 9.80 -2.16
N ALA A 106 -5.02 8.76 -1.33
CA ALA A 106 -4.56 7.43 -1.73
C ALA A 106 -5.35 6.91 -2.94
N ASN A 107 -6.68 7.06 -2.95
CA ASN A 107 -7.51 6.63 -4.08
C ASN A 107 -7.25 7.47 -5.33
N ALA A 108 -7.15 8.79 -5.20
CA ALA A 108 -6.85 9.68 -6.32
C ALA A 108 -5.49 9.35 -6.96
N LEU A 109 -4.42 9.25 -6.14
CA LEU A 109 -3.11 8.85 -6.65
C LEU A 109 -3.10 7.44 -7.25
N GLY A 110 -3.82 6.51 -6.63
CA GLY A 110 -3.93 5.13 -7.10
C GLY A 110 -4.47 5.03 -8.51
N GLN A 111 -5.40 5.90 -8.92
CA GLN A 111 -5.94 5.93 -10.29
C GLN A 111 -4.89 6.29 -11.34
N PHE A 112 -3.88 7.10 -10.98
CA PHE A 112 -2.80 7.49 -11.90
C PHE A 112 -1.60 6.55 -11.89
N VAL A 113 -1.40 5.80 -10.79
CA VAL A 113 -0.20 4.98 -10.59
C VAL A 113 -0.45 3.52 -10.89
N LYS A 114 -1.64 3.00 -10.58
CA LYS A 114 -1.96 1.58 -10.75
C LYS A 114 -2.20 1.23 -12.22
N TYR A 115 -1.71 0.08 -12.62
CA TYR A 115 -2.14 -0.58 -13.84
C TYR A 115 -3.51 -1.24 -13.56
N VAL A 116 -4.52 -0.85 -14.31
CA VAL A 116 -5.86 -1.42 -14.23
C VAL A 116 -6.11 -2.22 -15.50
N PRO A 117 -6.23 -3.56 -15.44
CA PRO A 117 -6.53 -4.38 -16.59
C PRO A 117 -8.00 -4.21 -17.01
N GLU A 118 -8.30 -4.46 -18.28
CA GLU A 118 -9.68 -4.42 -18.80
C GLU A 118 -10.52 -5.60 -18.31
N THR A 119 -9.87 -6.75 -18.09
CA THR A 119 -10.51 -7.98 -17.62
C THR A 119 -9.79 -8.50 -16.38
N ASP A 120 -10.46 -9.38 -15.62
CA ASP A 120 -9.82 -10.03 -14.49
C ASP A 120 -8.59 -10.84 -14.93
N PRO A 121 -7.40 -10.63 -14.32
CA PRO A 121 -6.17 -11.27 -14.77
C PRO A 121 -6.20 -12.81 -14.78
N ALA A 122 -6.96 -13.42 -13.87
CA ALA A 122 -7.04 -14.87 -13.83
C ALA A 122 -7.92 -15.45 -14.97
N SER A 123 -9.01 -14.77 -15.32
CA SER A 123 -9.92 -15.17 -16.40
C SER A 123 -9.52 -14.67 -17.78
N GLY A 124 -8.81 -13.53 -17.86
CA GLY A 124 -8.43 -12.87 -19.11
C GLY A 124 -7.33 -13.58 -19.92
N VAL A 125 -6.71 -14.63 -19.37
CA VAL A 125 -5.74 -15.44 -20.11
C VAL A 125 -6.50 -16.46 -20.96
N GLU A 126 -6.64 -16.17 -22.25
CA GLU A 126 -7.37 -17.05 -23.19
C GLU A 126 -6.57 -18.29 -23.59
N GLN A 127 -5.27 -18.15 -23.82
CA GLN A 127 -4.36 -19.24 -24.17
C GLN A 127 -3.33 -19.42 -23.05
N PRO A 128 -2.98 -20.67 -22.67
CA PRO A 128 -2.00 -20.93 -21.65
C PRO A 128 -0.66 -20.22 -21.90
N LEU A 129 -0.07 -19.72 -20.84
CA LEU A 129 1.26 -19.11 -20.83
C LEU A 129 2.31 -20.20 -20.56
N ASP A 130 3.46 -20.13 -21.22
CA ASP A 130 4.54 -21.09 -20.99
C ASP A 130 5.16 -20.90 -19.61
N ALA A 131 5.31 -19.65 -19.19
CA ALA A 131 5.71 -19.32 -17.83
C ALA A 131 5.01 -18.06 -17.32
N ILE A 132 4.74 -18.02 -16.02
CA ILE A 132 4.46 -16.80 -15.29
C ILE A 132 5.66 -16.44 -14.42
N VAL A 133 6.05 -15.18 -14.47
CA VAL A 133 7.10 -14.63 -13.61
C VAL A 133 6.45 -14.01 -12.39
N LEU A 134 6.80 -14.49 -11.20
CA LEU A 134 6.32 -14.01 -9.92
C LEU A 134 7.37 -13.12 -9.26
N LEU A 135 7.17 -11.80 -9.32
CA LEU A 135 8.09 -10.84 -8.70
C LEU A 135 8.00 -10.87 -7.17
N GLY A 136 9.14 -10.87 -6.50
CA GLY A 136 9.28 -10.99 -5.05
C GLY A 136 8.51 -9.94 -4.22
N GLY A 137 8.56 -10.07 -2.87
CA GLY A 137 7.90 -9.17 -1.93
C GLY A 137 6.51 -9.60 -1.48
N TYR A 138 6.12 -10.83 -1.72
CA TYR A 138 4.80 -11.41 -1.39
C TYR A 138 4.76 -12.14 -0.04
N ALA A 139 5.90 -12.62 0.46
CA ALA A 139 6.00 -13.37 1.70
C ALA A 139 7.35 -13.12 2.38
N TYR A 140 7.41 -13.36 3.68
CA TYR A 140 8.59 -13.18 4.50
C TYR A 140 8.67 -14.32 5.51
N PRO A 141 9.88 -14.71 5.99
CA PRO A 141 9.99 -15.67 7.07
C PRO A 141 9.47 -15.03 8.38
N ASN A 142 8.64 -15.75 9.10
CA ASN A 142 8.21 -15.35 10.43
C ASN A 142 9.30 -15.65 11.49
N ARG A 143 9.03 -15.41 12.76
CA ARG A 143 9.99 -15.65 13.87
C ARG A 143 10.43 -17.11 14.01
N PHE A 144 9.74 -18.05 13.41
CA PHE A 144 10.06 -19.48 13.39
C PHE A 144 10.76 -19.90 12.10
N ASN A 145 11.16 -18.93 11.26
CA ASN A 145 11.71 -19.13 9.93
C ASN A 145 10.78 -19.91 8.97
N VAL A 146 9.47 -19.79 9.18
CA VAL A 146 8.43 -20.36 8.31
C VAL A 146 7.89 -19.24 7.42
N PRO A 147 7.68 -19.46 6.10
CA PRO A 147 7.09 -18.49 5.20
C PRO A 147 5.69 -18.04 5.64
N GLU A 148 5.47 -16.72 5.66
CA GLU A 148 4.18 -16.11 5.96
C GLU A 148 3.85 -15.03 4.93
N LEU A 149 2.58 -14.94 4.50
CA LEU A 149 2.16 -13.98 3.49
C LEU A 149 2.33 -12.55 3.97
N GLY A 150 3.01 -11.75 3.17
CA GLY A 150 3.12 -10.31 3.34
C GLY A 150 1.92 -9.53 2.78
N SER A 151 2.03 -8.22 2.77
CA SER A 151 0.97 -7.33 2.25
C SER A 151 0.62 -7.55 0.78
N ASP A 152 1.56 -8.05 0.00
CA ASP A 152 1.41 -8.33 -1.43
C ASP A 152 1.25 -9.83 -1.71
N GLY A 153 0.84 -10.61 -0.71
CA GLY A 153 0.61 -12.06 -0.81
C GLY A 153 -0.37 -12.47 -1.90
N GLN A 154 -1.24 -11.57 -2.35
CA GLN A 154 -2.13 -11.79 -3.49
C GLN A 154 -1.39 -12.16 -4.77
N ARG A 155 -0.13 -11.75 -4.95
CA ARG A 155 0.71 -12.18 -6.10
C ARG A 155 0.86 -13.69 -6.13
N LEU A 156 1.13 -14.28 -4.99
CA LEU A 156 1.34 -15.70 -4.83
C LEU A 156 0.05 -16.50 -5.03
N VAL A 157 -1.06 -15.97 -4.50
CA VAL A 157 -2.39 -16.57 -4.71
C VAL A 157 -2.79 -16.53 -6.19
N LEU A 158 -2.60 -15.40 -6.88
CA LEU A 158 -2.87 -15.30 -8.32
C LEU A 158 -2.02 -16.27 -9.13
N ALA A 159 -0.72 -16.41 -8.80
CA ALA A 159 0.16 -17.37 -9.47
C ALA A 159 -0.34 -18.81 -9.28
N ALA A 160 -0.72 -19.20 -8.07
CA ALA A 160 -1.30 -20.52 -7.80
C ALA A 160 -2.62 -20.74 -8.54
N GLN A 161 -3.50 -19.75 -8.58
CA GLN A 161 -4.77 -19.82 -9.32
C GLN A 161 -4.55 -20.04 -10.82
N LEU A 162 -3.59 -19.33 -11.43
CA LEU A 162 -3.25 -19.48 -12.84
C LEU A 162 -2.72 -20.87 -13.17
N LEU A 163 -1.88 -21.45 -12.29
CA LEU A 163 -1.35 -22.80 -12.45
C LEU A 163 -2.44 -23.86 -12.28
N HIS A 164 -3.28 -23.78 -11.24
CA HIS A 164 -4.37 -24.71 -10.99
C HIS A 164 -5.49 -24.64 -12.04
N ALA A 165 -5.62 -23.52 -12.74
CA ALA A 165 -6.57 -23.35 -13.85
C ALA A 165 -5.96 -23.67 -15.21
N ASP A 166 -4.77 -24.28 -15.27
CA ASP A 166 -4.02 -24.56 -16.50
C ASP A 166 -3.82 -23.34 -17.42
N LYS A 167 -3.81 -22.15 -16.83
CA LYS A 167 -3.55 -20.88 -17.53
C LYS A 167 -2.06 -20.56 -17.67
N ALA A 168 -1.21 -21.29 -16.95
CA ALA A 168 0.25 -21.23 -17.05
C ALA A 168 0.82 -22.64 -16.85
N LYS A 169 1.85 -22.99 -17.63
CA LYS A 169 2.55 -24.29 -17.52
C LYS A 169 3.56 -24.29 -16.38
N THR A 170 4.28 -23.19 -16.20
CA THR A 170 5.34 -23.07 -15.21
C THR A 170 5.30 -21.72 -14.48
N VAL A 171 5.96 -21.63 -13.34
CA VAL A 171 6.16 -20.38 -12.59
C VAL A 171 7.65 -20.16 -12.27
N ILE A 172 8.10 -18.94 -12.48
CA ILE A 172 9.47 -18.52 -12.16
C ILE A 172 9.40 -17.52 -11.00
N CYS A 173 9.80 -17.97 -9.81
CA CYS A 173 9.90 -17.11 -8.62
C CYS A 173 11.18 -16.31 -8.67
N THR A 174 11.11 -14.98 -8.51
CA THR A 174 12.28 -14.11 -8.53
C THR A 174 12.65 -13.58 -7.15
N GLY A 175 13.88 -13.16 -7.01
CA GLY A 175 14.36 -12.41 -5.87
C GLY A 175 15.51 -13.06 -5.10
N SER A 176 16.42 -12.20 -4.64
CA SER A 176 17.53 -12.56 -3.76
C SER A 176 17.53 -11.68 -2.51
N SER A 177 18.03 -12.21 -1.41
CA SER A 177 18.27 -11.50 -0.14
C SER A 177 19.76 -11.40 0.14
N ALA A 178 20.12 -10.56 1.12
CA ALA A 178 21.48 -10.47 1.63
C ALA A 178 21.94 -11.83 2.18
N SER A 179 23.25 -12.00 2.26
CA SER A 179 23.88 -13.23 2.78
C SER A 179 23.29 -13.62 4.15
N GLY A 180 22.96 -14.89 4.30
CA GLY A 180 22.40 -15.46 5.53
C GLY A 180 20.87 -15.31 5.69
N GLN A 181 20.18 -14.73 4.71
CA GLN A 181 18.71 -14.66 4.69
C GLN A 181 18.14 -15.55 3.60
N THR A 182 16.95 -16.13 3.86
CA THR A 182 16.23 -16.91 2.86
C THR A 182 15.84 -16.00 1.67
N HIS A 183 16.10 -16.46 0.45
CA HIS A 183 15.76 -15.71 -0.75
C HIS A 183 14.25 -15.63 -0.99
N PRO A 184 13.72 -14.48 -1.44
CA PRO A 184 12.31 -14.37 -1.81
C PRO A 184 11.85 -15.44 -2.81
N SER A 185 12.69 -15.81 -3.78
CA SER A 185 12.42 -16.88 -4.73
C SER A 185 12.21 -18.24 -4.03
N GLU A 186 13.02 -18.55 -3.02
CA GLU A 186 12.87 -19.79 -2.23
C GLU A 186 11.61 -19.77 -1.36
N ILE A 187 11.32 -18.64 -0.72
CA ILE A 187 10.08 -18.44 0.04
C ILE A 187 8.87 -18.65 -0.88
N GLY A 188 8.92 -18.09 -2.11
CA GLY A 188 7.87 -18.27 -3.10
C GLY A 188 7.65 -19.71 -3.48
N LYS A 189 8.72 -20.45 -3.74
CA LYS A 189 8.67 -21.89 -4.03
C LYS A 189 8.01 -22.67 -2.90
N GLN A 190 8.45 -22.47 -1.65
CA GLN A 190 7.89 -23.13 -0.47
C GLN A 190 6.39 -22.84 -0.30
N MET A 191 6.00 -21.57 -0.50
CA MET A 191 4.59 -21.16 -0.40
C MET A 191 3.74 -21.77 -1.52
N LEU A 192 4.20 -21.79 -2.77
CA LEU A 192 3.48 -22.41 -3.89
C LEU A 192 3.29 -23.91 -3.67
N ILE A 193 4.34 -24.61 -3.20
CA ILE A 193 4.24 -26.04 -2.82
C ILE A 193 3.19 -26.22 -1.72
N SER A 194 3.15 -25.36 -0.71
CA SER A 194 2.15 -25.43 0.36
C SER A 194 0.71 -25.16 -0.14
N LEU A 195 0.57 -24.48 -1.26
CA LEU A 195 -0.70 -24.26 -1.97
C LEU A 195 -1.03 -25.39 -2.97
N GLY A 196 -0.26 -26.48 -2.99
CA GLY A 196 -0.51 -27.66 -3.83
C GLY A 196 0.02 -27.54 -5.25
N VAL A 197 0.89 -26.59 -5.55
CA VAL A 197 1.57 -26.49 -6.85
C VAL A 197 2.69 -27.53 -6.92
N ASP A 198 2.77 -28.26 -8.04
CA ASP A 198 3.81 -29.24 -8.26
C ASP A 198 5.21 -28.61 -8.21
N PRO A 199 6.14 -29.11 -7.38
CA PRO A 199 7.51 -28.60 -7.33
C PRO A 199 8.25 -28.62 -8.67
N GLN A 200 7.90 -29.50 -9.59
CA GLN A 200 8.54 -29.66 -10.90
C GLN A 200 8.25 -28.48 -11.84
N VAL A 201 7.15 -27.75 -11.64
CA VAL A 201 6.80 -26.59 -12.47
C VAL A 201 7.28 -25.27 -11.87
N ILE A 202 8.00 -25.28 -10.73
CA ILE A 202 8.44 -24.09 -10.01
C ILE A 202 9.95 -23.88 -10.20
N PHE A 203 10.30 -22.80 -10.87
CA PHE A 203 11.67 -22.39 -11.14
C PHE A 203 12.06 -21.13 -10.34
N GLN A 204 13.36 -20.84 -10.23
CA GLN A 204 13.85 -19.73 -9.43
C GLN A 204 14.93 -18.95 -10.20
N VAL A 205 14.83 -17.61 -10.09
CA VAL A 205 15.80 -16.70 -10.72
C VAL A 205 16.24 -15.64 -9.69
N PRO A 206 17.55 -15.37 -9.56
CA PRO A 206 18.05 -14.39 -8.61
C PRO A 206 17.79 -12.95 -9.04
N GLY A 207 17.83 -12.02 -8.08
CA GLY A 207 17.81 -10.57 -8.34
C GLY A 207 17.54 -9.78 -7.07
N TYR A 208 18.38 -8.78 -6.77
CA TYR A 208 18.24 -7.94 -5.56
C TYR A 208 17.29 -6.76 -5.75
N ASN A 209 16.91 -6.50 -6.97
CA ASN A 209 15.95 -5.46 -7.36
C ASN A 209 15.34 -5.80 -8.72
N THR A 210 14.27 -5.11 -9.10
CA THR A 210 13.53 -5.42 -10.33
C THR A 210 14.38 -5.36 -11.59
N ASN A 211 15.36 -4.46 -11.67
CA ASN A 211 16.24 -4.41 -12.84
C ASN A 211 17.16 -5.66 -12.92
N ALA A 212 17.74 -6.06 -11.79
CA ALA A 212 18.56 -7.29 -11.72
C ALA A 212 17.69 -8.54 -11.99
N GLU A 213 16.45 -8.58 -11.50
CA GLU A 213 15.50 -9.66 -11.81
C GLU A 213 15.24 -9.76 -13.32
N MET A 214 15.00 -8.62 -14.01
CA MET A 214 14.78 -8.61 -15.47
C MET A 214 16.03 -9.05 -16.25
N GLN A 215 17.25 -8.69 -15.82
CA GLN A 215 18.47 -9.18 -16.44
C GLN A 215 18.64 -10.70 -16.27
N SER A 216 18.37 -11.21 -15.08
CA SER A 216 18.42 -12.65 -14.81
C SER A 216 17.36 -13.43 -15.58
N LEU A 217 16.16 -12.86 -15.75
CA LEU A 217 15.11 -13.43 -16.58
C LEU A 217 15.50 -13.44 -18.07
N LYS A 218 16.15 -12.37 -18.55
CA LYS A 218 16.69 -12.35 -19.92
C LYS A 218 17.70 -13.49 -20.13
N ALA A 219 18.63 -13.67 -19.19
CA ALA A 219 19.58 -14.78 -19.25
C ALA A 219 18.87 -16.14 -19.25
N PHE A 220 17.91 -16.35 -18.34
CA PHE A 220 17.13 -17.56 -18.23
C PHE A 220 16.39 -17.90 -19.55
N PHE A 221 15.76 -16.92 -20.20
CA PHE A 221 15.01 -17.13 -21.44
C PHE A 221 15.89 -17.18 -22.69
N SER A 222 17.11 -16.61 -22.64
CA SER A 222 18.08 -16.74 -23.74
C SER A 222 18.75 -18.11 -23.80
N GLU A 223 19.01 -18.69 -22.63
CA GLU A 223 19.58 -20.03 -22.47
C GLU A 223 18.75 -20.82 -21.45
N PRO A 224 17.53 -21.29 -21.85
CA PRO A 224 16.62 -21.94 -20.93
C PRO A 224 17.20 -23.24 -20.36
N PRO A 225 17.06 -23.51 -19.05
CA PRO A 225 17.50 -24.77 -18.45
C PRO A 225 16.80 -25.99 -19.07
N ALA A 226 17.52 -27.10 -19.20
CA ALA A 226 16.99 -28.31 -19.83
C ALA A 226 15.77 -28.90 -19.12
N ASP A 227 15.71 -28.78 -17.79
CA ASP A 227 14.57 -29.19 -16.97
C ASP A 227 13.35 -28.33 -17.25
N TRP A 228 13.50 -27.00 -17.41
CA TRP A 228 12.39 -26.14 -17.81
C TRP A 228 11.86 -26.48 -19.20
N LEU A 229 12.77 -26.71 -20.17
CA LEU A 229 12.40 -27.10 -21.53
C LEU A 229 11.69 -28.46 -21.56
N ALA A 230 12.07 -29.40 -20.71
CA ALA A 230 11.44 -30.72 -20.60
C ALA A 230 9.97 -30.57 -20.15
N VAL A 231 9.70 -29.72 -19.13
CA VAL A 231 8.33 -29.46 -18.66
C VAL A 231 7.47 -28.82 -19.75
N ILE A 232 8.00 -27.82 -20.47
CA ILE A 232 7.25 -27.13 -21.56
C ILE A 232 6.89 -28.12 -22.68
N LYS A 233 7.84 -28.94 -23.14
CA LYS A 233 7.64 -29.92 -24.21
C LYS A 233 6.64 -31.03 -23.83
N THR A 234 6.68 -31.50 -22.61
CA THR A 234 5.75 -32.55 -22.13
C THR A 234 4.30 -32.07 -22.17
N THR A 235 4.08 -30.76 -22.08
CA THR A 235 2.73 -30.18 -22.08
C THR A 235 2.21 -29.93 -23.51
N GLU A 236 3.06 -29.94 -24.55
CA GLU A 236 2.67 -29.59 -25.92
C GLU A 236 2.21 -30.79 -26.76
N GLY A 237 2.37 -32.04 -26.25
CA GLY A 237 2.08 -33.26 -27.04
C GLY A 237 2.90 -33.29 -28.35
N ASP A 238 3.31 -34.46 -28.85
CA ASP A 238 4.22 -34.70 -30.00
C ASP A 238 3.99 -33.82 -31.26
N GLY A 239 4.21 -32.50 -31.19
CA GLY A 239 4.24 -31.58 -32.31
C GLY A 239 5.69 -31.19 -32.62
N ASP A 240 6.12 -31.62 -33.80
CA ASP A 240 7.35 -31.32 -34.54
C ASP A 240 8.46 -30.56 -33.79
N GLY A 241 9.54 -31.27 -33.51
CA GLY A 241 10.69 -30.86 -32.71
C GLY A 241 11.56 -29.73 -33.27
N SER A 242 10.99 -28.63 -33.74
CA SER A 242 11.75 -27.42 -34.02
C SER A 242 12.09 -26.69 -32.71
N VAL A 243 13.37 -26.56 -32.41
CA VAL A 243 13.90 -25.74 -31.33
C VAL A 243 13.36 -24.32 -31.50
N ALA A 244 12.28 -23.99 -30.76
CA ALA A 244 11.73 -22.66 -30.78
C ALA A 244 12.77 -21.69 -30.20
N SER A 245 13.22 -20.75 -30.99
CA SER A 245 13.90 -19.56 -30.48
C SER A 245 12.97 -18.85 -29.49
N SER A 246 13.52 -18.08 -28.55
CA SER A 246 12.76 -17.31 -27.54
C SER A 246 11.58 -16.48 -28.10
N ALA A 247 11.49 -16.33 -29.41
CA ALA A 247 10.43 -15.65 -30.16
C ALA A 247 9.06 -16.37 -30.15
N GLY A 248 8.96 -17.62 -29.67
CA GLY A 248 7.70 -18.38 -29.65
C GLY A 248 7.02 -18.51 -28.29
N TYR A 249 7.72 -18.29 -27.18
CA TYR A 249 7.16 -18.48 -25.83
C TYR A 249 6.31 -17.30 -25.38
N ARG A 250 5.25 -17.60 -24.63
CA ARG A 250 4.34 -16.59 -24.04
C ARG A 250 4.57 -16.51 -22.54
N PHE A 251 4.91 -15.33 -22.06
CA PHE A 251 5.22 -15.08 -20.66
C PHE A 251 4.20 -14.15 -20.00
N GLY A 252 3.81 -14.47 -18.77
CA GLY A 252 3.02 -13.59 -17.92
C GLY A 252 3.86 -12.97 -16.80
N LEU A 253 3.53 -11.75 -16.38
CA LEU A 253 4.20 -11.07 -15.29
C LEU A 253 3.22 -10.83 -14.15
N VAL A 254 3.41 -11.52 -13.02
CA VAL A 254 2.57 -11.39 -11.83
C VAL A 254 3.23 -10.46 -10.81
N THR A 255 2.59 -9.33 -10.58
CA THR A 255 3.00 -8.37 -9.54
C THR A 255 1.81 -7.50 -9.12
N SER A 256 1.97 -6.64 -8.09
CA SER A 256 0.90 -5.72 -7.69
C SER A 256 0.61 -4.67 -8.76
N ALA A 257 -0.65 -4.26 -8.88
CA ALA A 257 -1.10 -3.24 -9.83
C ALA A 257 -0.29 -1.93 -9.73
N THR A 258 0.15 -1.58 -8.52
CA THR A 258 1.01 -0.40 -8.27
C THR A 258 2.40 -0.55 -8.86
N HIS A 259 2.97 -1.76 -8.80
CA HIS A 259 4.31 -2.05 -9.28
C HIS A 259 4.36 -2.40 -10.78
N MET A 260 3.25 -2.86 -11.35
CA MET A 260 3.16 -3.33 -12.74
C MET A 260 3.71 -2.34 -13.78
N PRO A 261 3.38 -1.03 -13.75
CA PRO A 261 3.91 -0.10 -14.75
C PRO A 261 5.44 -0.01 -14.77
N ARG A 262 6.09 -0.09 -13.59
CA ARG A 262 7.55 -0.10 -13.48
C ARG A 262 8.13 -1.41 -13.98
N ALA A 263 7.55 -2.53 -13.60
CA ALA A 263 8.01 -3.85 -14.00
C ALA A 263 7.95 -4.04 -15.53
N VAL A 264 6.84 -3.68 -16.16
CA VAL A 264 6.68 -3.71 -17.62
C VAL A 264 7.65 -2.75 -18.33
N ARG A 265 7.90 -1.54 -17.78
CA ARG A 265 8.88 -0.63 -18.36
C ARG A 265 10.28 -1.23 -18.33
N LEU A 266 10.68 -1.82 -17.20
CA LEU A 266 12.00 -2.42 -17.04
C LEU A 266 12.16 -3.71 -17.88
N SER A 267 11.12 -4.50 -18.06
CA SER A 267 11.19 -5.69 -18.93
C SER A 267 11.48 -5.30 -20.38
N LYS A 268 10.87 -4.21 -20.88
CA LYS A 268 11.12 -3.69 -22.22
C LYS A 268 12.55 -3.21 -22.44
N THR A 269 13.26 -2.76 -21.40
CA THR A 269 14.68 -2.36 -21.51
C THR A 269 15.63 -3.53 -21.77
N VAL A 270 15.15 -4.75 -21.54
CA VAL A 270 15.90 -5.99 -21.77
C VAL A 270 15.26 -6.87 -22.85
N ASP A 271 14.38 -6.32 -23.68
CA ASP A 271 13.68 -6.99 -24.78
C ASP A 271 12.82 -8.19 -24.32
N LEU A 272 12.24 -8.10 -23.12
CA LEU A 272 11.25 -9.07 -22.63
C LEU A 272 9.85 -8.47 -22.72
N ASP A 273 8.96 -9.16 -23.39
CA ASP A 273 7.55 -8.80 -23.46
C ASP A 273 6.71 -9.77 -22.63
N PHE A 274 5.89 -9.22 -21.73
CA PHE A 274 5.05 -9.98 -20.81
C PHE A 274 3.58 -9.60 -20.93
N VAL A 275 2.71 -10.58 -20.79
CA VAL A 275 1.30 -10.34 -20.52
C VAL A 275 1.17 -9.85 -19.07
N PRO A 276 0.71 -8.62 -18.82
CA PRO A 276 0.58 -8.09 -17.47
C PRO A 276 -0.54 -8.81 -16.70
N LEU A 277 -0.21 -9.38 -15.54
CA LEU A 277 -1.13 -10.07 -14.66
C LEU A 277 -1.12 -9.38 -13.28
N PRO A 278 -1.73 -8.19 -13.15
CA PRO A 278 -1.71 -7.42 -11.91
C PRO A 278 -2.59 -8.06 -10.84
N CYS A 279 -2.14 -8.00 -9.59
CA CYS A 279 -2.98 -8.26 -8.42
C CYS A 279 -3.06 -7.02 -7.51
N CYS A 280 -3.65 -7.15 -6.32
CA CYS A 280 -3.85 -6.03 -5.40
C CYS A 280 -4.67 -4.89 -6.03
N LEU A 281 -5.68 -5.26 -6.80
CA LEU A 281 -6.57 -4.35 -7.52
C LEU A 281 -7.56 -3.64 -6.60
N ALA A 282 -7.76 -4.16 -5.39
CA ALA A 282 -8.69 -3.60 -4.42
C ALA A 282 -8.38 -2.13 -4.10
N GLY A 283 -9.43 -1.35 -3.96
CA GLY A 283 -9.36 0.08 -3.66
C GLY A 283 -9.44 0.96 -4.90
N GLY A 284 -10.48 1.74 -4.99
CA GLY A 284 -10.77 2.73 -6.03
C GLY A 284 -12.26 2.84 -6.30
N GLY A 285 -12.77 4.05 -6.44
CA GLY A 285 -14.03 4.26 -7.13
C GLY A 285 -15.35 4.17 -6.35
N GLY A 286 -15.33 4.11 -5.04
CA GLY A 286 -16.54 4.35 -4.26
C GLY A 286 -16.96 5.83 -4.26
N PRO A 287 -18.25 6.16 -4.01
CA PRO A 287 -18.68 7.54 -3.88
C PRO A 287 -17.90 8.25 -2.75
N PHE A 288 -17.69 9.55 -2.92
CA PHE A 288 -17.03 10.36 -1.91
C PHE A 288 -17.72 10.21 -0.54
N ASN A 289 -16.91 9.89 0.47
CA ASN A 289 -17.34 9.85 1.86
C ASN A 289 -16.41 10.73 2.70
N PRO A 290 -16.92 11.63 3.55
CA PRO A 290 -16.10 12.51 4.38
C PRO A 290 -15.09 11.77 5.27
N ARG A 291 -15.40 10.56 5.70
CA ARG A 291 -14.46 9.68 6.40
C ARG A 291 -13.15 9.49 5.62
N SER A 292 -13.20 9.52 4.28
CA SER A 292 -12.02 9.35 3.44
C SER A 292 -10.97 10.46 3.62
N LEU A 293 -11.34 11.59 4.18
CA LEU A 293 -10.45 12.71 4.51
C LEU A 293 -9.74 12.55 5.86
N ILE A 294 -10.23 11.65 6.74
CA ILE A 294 -9.63 11.42 8.05
C ILE A 294 -8.30 10.68 7.87
N PRO A 295 -7.20 11.21 8.40
CA PRO A 295 -5.90 10.56 8.33
C PRO A 295 -5.90 9.18 9.01
N ASN A 296 -5.29 8.20 8.32
CA ASN A 296 -5.11 6.86 8.86
C ASN A 296 -3.82 6.20 8.33
N ALA A 297 -3.30 5.22 9.07
CA ALA A 297 -2.04 4.56 8.77
C ALA A 297 -2.06 3.76 7.45
N GLY A 298 -3.20 3.15 7.12
CA GLY A 298 -3.36 2.42 5.85
C GLY A 298 -3.25 3.33 4.64
N ALA A 299 -3.90 4.48 4.68
CA ALA A 299 -3.80 5.49 3.63
C ALA A 299 -2.37 6.06 3.52
N ALA A 300 -1.71 6.34 4.64
CA ALA A 300 -0.33 6.81 4.66
C ALA A 300 0.63 5.81 4.00
N LYS A 301 0.47 4.51 4.28
CA LYS A 301 1.22 3.44 3.62
C LYS A 301 1.01 3.46 2.10
N ASN A 302 -0.24 3.55 1.65
CA ASN A 302 -0.58 3.55 0.23
C ASN A 302 -0.04 4.79 -0.49
N VAL A 303 -0.24 5.99 0.07
CA VAL A 303 0.30 7.25 -0.47
C VAL A 303 1.82 7.15 -0.60
N SER A 304 2.52 6.66 0.44
CA SER A 304 3.98 6.48 0.40
C SER A 304 4.42 5.49 -0.70
N ALA A 305 3.68 4.39 -0.89
CA ALA A 305 3.96 3.44 -1.96
C ALA A 305 3.79 4.06 -3.35
N TYR A 306 2.74 4.85 -3.57
CA TYR A 306 2.50 5.54 -4.84
C TYR A 306 3.56 6.60 -5.13
N PHE A 307 3.94 7.40 -4.13
CA PHE A 307 5.05 8.35 -4.26
C PHE A 307 6.36 7.66 -4.64
N LYS A 308 6.66 6.52 -4.03
CA LYS A 308 7.85 5.72 -4.38
C LYS A 308 7.86 5.33 -5.87
N GLU A 309 6.73 4.88 -6.42
CA GLU A 309 6.64 4.51 -7.84
C GLU A 309 6.75 5.74 -8.77
N VAL A 310 6.15 6.88 -8.37
CA VAL A 310 6.31 8.14 -9.12
C VAL A 310 7.78 8.59 -9.13
N LEU A 311 8.46 8.58 -7.97
CA LEU A 311 9.87 8.92 -7.88
C LEU A 311 10.75 7.95 -8.68
N ALA A 312 10.47 6.64 -8.62
CA ALA A 312 11.19 5.65 -9.40
C ALA A 312 11.07 5.92 -10.92
N LYS A 313 9.88 6.34 -11.38
CA LYS A 313 9.66 6.75 -12.76
C LYS A 313 10.47 7.99 -13.14
N LEU A 314 10.53 9.00 -12.26
CA LEU A 314 11.27 10.26 -12.52
C LEU A 314 12.79 10.06 -12.60
N VAL A 315 13.35 9.12 -11.82
CA VAL A 315 14.80 8.82 -11.83
C VAL A 315 15.18 7.66 -12.76
N GLY A 316 14.25 7.19 -13.61
CA GLY A 316 14.52 6.13 -14.59
C GLY A 316 14.70 4.71 -14.01
N ARG A 317 14.25 4.48 -12.78
CA ARG A 317 14.35 3.18 -12.09
C ARG A 317 13.05 2.41 -12.11
#